data_c35741e8ba37790f5ebad04997233b4f
#
_entry.id   c35741e8ba37790f5ebad04997233b4f
#
_cell.length_a   1.000
_cell.length_b   1.000
_cell.length_c   1.000
_cell.angle_alpha   90.00
_cell.angle_beta   90.00
_cell.angle_gamma   90.00
#
_symmetry.space_group_name_H-M   'P 1'
#
loop_
_entity.id
_entity.type
_entity.pdbx_description
1 polymer ?
#
loop_
_entity_poly.entity_id
_entity_poly.type
_entity_poly.pdbx_seq_one_letter_code
_entity_poly.pdbx_strand_id
1 'polypeptide(L)'
;MATIAQVITDANIVKDETTIGANTALRVGTNLVDNAEFAKAQSEILGFGFYVDGETTPPTQTITTTDSKLSIDGSDSTSTSLYLPKQIRGISELWDVTNDKINSINIGDGYTVRIDFEIESKTGSPTGIDITLDIGGGTSPTIAIVERIITVVKQAPYKISIAFPFFTLATFKANGGQIFLKTDAGTVTIAKRQISIHRISSGL
;
A
#
# COMPACT_ATOMS: atom_id res chain seq x y z
N MET A 1 -17.57 17.79 -0.28
CA MET A 1 -16.22 18.18 0.17
C MET A 1 -15.72 19.25 -0.76
N ALA A 2 -15.28 20.40 -0.26
CA ALA A 2 -14.74 21.47 -1.07
C ALA A 2 -13.44 21.05 -1.75
N THR A 3 -13.23 21.50 -2.99
CA THR A 3 -11.94 21.33 -3.68
C THR A 3 -10.96 22.45 -3.27
N ILE A 4 -9.67 22.23 -3.48
CA ILE A 4 -8.65 23.29 -3.30
C ILE A 4 -9.01 24.56 -4.09
N ALA A 5 -9.45 24.40 -5.34
CA ALA A 5 -9.84 25.52 -6.18
C ALA A 5 -11.02 26.30 -5.59
N GLN A 6 -12.01 25.59 -5.04
CA GLN A 6 -13.17 26.20 -4.38
C GLN A 6 -12.75 26.99 -3.15
N VAL A 7 -11.94 26.36 -2.26
CA VAL A 7 -11.43 27.01 -1.04
C VAL A 7 -10.65 28.31 -1.35
N ILE A 8 -9.78 28.29 -2.37
CA ILE A 8 -9.02 29.46 -2.81
C ILE A 8 -9.95 30.55 -3.37
N THR A 9 -10.95 30.16 -4.17
CA THR A 9 -11.91 31.09 -4.75
C THR A 9 -12.70 31.80 -3.64
N ASP A 10 -13.23 31.04 -2.68
CA ASP A 10 -14.04 31.59 -1.59
C ASP A 10 -13.21 32.48 -0.66
N ALA A 11 -11.95 32.09 -0.38
CA ALA A 11 -11.02 32.91 0.39
C ALA A 11 -10.70 34.24 -0.30
N ASN A 12 -10.49 34.24 -1.62
CA ASN A 12 -10.23 35.44 -2.39
C ASN A 12 -11.46 36.37 -2.43
N ILE A 13 -12.67 35.85 -2.56
CA ILE A 13 -13.90 36.64 -2.49
C ILE A 13 -14.00 37.36 -1.15
N VAL A 14 -13.71 36.68 -0.04
CA VAL A 14 -13.74 37.28 1.30
C VAL A 14 -12.65 38.35 1.45
N LYS A 15 -11.43 38.06 0.96
CA LYS A 15 -10.26 38.94 1.06
C LYS A 15 -10.43 40.22 0.26
N ASP A 16 -10.95 40.10 -0.97
CA ASP A 16 -11.02 41.22 -1.94
C ASP A 16 -12.30 42.03 -1.79
N GLU A 17 -13.19 41.68 -0.86
CA GLU A 17 -14.43 42.40 -0.62
C GLU A 17 -14.18 43.74 0.05
N THR A 18 -14.48 44.81 -0.65
CA THR A 18 -14.30 46.20 -0.16
C THR A 18 -15.61 46.87 0.25
N THR A 19 -16.75 46.24 0.01
CA THR A 19 -18.05 46.76 0.36
C THR A 19 -18.34 46.56 1.84
N ILE A 20 -18.67 47.61 2.57
CA ILE A 20 -18.98 47.53 4.01
C ILE A 20 -20.17 46.59 4.22
N GLY A 21 -19.99 45.60 5.05
CA GLY A 21 -21.01 44.62 5.42
C GLY A 21 -21.23 43.47 4.41
N ALA A 22 -20.50 43.44 3.29
CA ALA A 22 -20.63 42.36 2.32
C ALA A 22 -20.08 41.00 2.83
N ASN A 23 -19.09 41.04 3.72
CA ASN A 23 -18.61 39.82 4.41
C ASN A 23 -19.54 39.50 5.57
N THR A 24 -20.65 38.85 5.26
CA THR A 24 -21.61 38.39 6.29
C THR A 24 -21.05 37.27 7.14
N ALA A 25 -21.60 37.13 8.35
CA ALA A 25 -21.23 36.00 9.24
C ALA A 25 -21.43 34.63 8.56
N LEU A 26 -22.42 34.50 7.68
CA LEU A 26 -22.66 33.30 6.90
C LEU A 26 -21.51 33.01 5.93
N ARG A 27 -21.08 34.02 5.14
CA ARG A 27 -19.97 33.87 4.16
C ARG A 27 -18.67 33.51 4.85
N VAL A 28 -18.32 34.22 5.94
CA VAL A 28 -17.11 33.94 6.72
C VAL A 28 -17.20 32.55 7.35
N GLY A 29 -18.36 32.21 7.91
CA GLY A 29 -18.60 30.90 8.52
C GLY A 29 -18.46 29.77 7.52
N THR A 30 -19.04 29.90 6.32
CA THR A 30 -18.90 28.90 5.25
C THR A 30 -17.44 28.70 4.85
N ASN A 31 -16.70 29.81 4.63
CA ASN A 31 -15.29 29.74 4.27
C ASN A 31 -14.45 29.03 5.35
N LEU A 32 -14.72 29.28 6.63
CA LEU A 32 -14.03 28.61 7.74
C LEU A 32 -14.37 27.10 7.78
N VAL A 33 -15.61 26.72 7.54
CA VAL A 33 -16.03 25.30 7.46
C VAL A 33 -15.34 24.62 6.30
N ASP A 34 -15.35 25.20 5.11
CA ASP A 34 -14.72 24.64 3.92
C ASP A 34 -13.21 24.45 4.10
N ASN A 35 -12.53 25.44 4.73
CA ASN A 35 -11.12 25.31 5.09
C ASN A 35 -10.87 24.18 6.10
N ALA A 36 -11.71 24.04 7.10
CA ALA A 36 -11.59 22.99 8.11
C ALA A 36 -11.84 21.61 7.49
N GLU A 37 -12.85 21.47 6.61
CA GLU A 37 -13.11 20.23 5.88
C GLU A 37 -11.98 19.86 4.94
N PHE A 38 -11.40 20.84 4.24
CA PHE A 38 -10.23 20.62 3.40
C PHE A 38 -9.02 20.17 4.21
N ALA A 39 -8.70 20.85 5.32
CA ALA A 39 -7.60 20.48 6.20
C ALA A 39 -7.78 19.07 6.77
N LYS A 40 -9.00 18.73 7.19
CA LYS A 40 -9.37 17.39 7.64
C LYS A 40 -9.16 16.36 6.53
N ALA A 41 -9.64 16.63 5.32
CA ALA A 41 -9.46 15.76 4.17
C ALA A 41 -7.98 15.51 3.87
N GLN A 42 -7.13 16.54 3.95
CA GLN A 42 -5.68 16.40 3.77
C GLN A 42 -5.05 15.52 4.87
N SER A 43 -5.48 15.66 6.12
CA SER A 43 -4.97 14.82 7.21
C SER A 43 -5.39 13.36 7.09
N GLU A 44 -6.48 13.07 6.39
CA GLU A 44 -7.03 11.73 6.19
C GLU A 44 -6.46 11.01 4.95
N ILE A 45 -5.62 11.68 4.15
CA ILE A 45 -5.00 11.11 2.95
C ILE A 45 -3.94 10.08 3.30
N LEU A 46 -3.12 10.37 4.33
CA LEU A 46 -2.03 9.51 4.74
C LEU A 46 -2.53 8.41 5.67
N GLY A 47 -1.88 7.27 5.60
CA GLY A 47 -2.17 6.15 6.46
C GLY A 47 -1.46 4.89 6.00
N PHE A 48 -1.61 3.82 6.77
CA PHE A 48 -0.98 2.55 6.46
C PHE A 48 -1.87 1.36 6.85
N GLY A 49 -1.64 0.24 6.19
CA GLY A 49 -2.10 -1.07 6.60
C GLY A 49 -0.91 -1.95 6.99
N PHE A 50 -1.05 -2.72 8.05
CA PHE A 50 -0.06 -3.68 8.52
C PHE A 50 -0.71 -5.04 8.68
N TYR A 51 -0.18 -6.05 7.99
CA TYR A 51 -0.75 -7.40 7.91
C TYR A 51 0.34 -8.41 8.21
N VAL A 52 0.05 -9.34 9.10
CA VAL A 52 1.00 -10.33 9.61
C VAL A 52 0.34 -11.69 9.64
N ASP A 53 1.08 -12.72 9.27
CA ASP A 53 0.66 -14.12 9.49
C ASP A 53 0.57 -14.43 10.98
N GLY A 54 -0.25 -15.43 11.35
CA GLY A 54 -0.41 -15.85 12.74
C GLY A 54 0.93 -16.16 13.44
N GLU A 55 1.12 -15.61 14.64
CA GLU A 55 2.39 -15.71 15.39
C GLU A 55 2.62 -17.08 16.01
N THR A 56 1.57 -17.73 16.51
CA THR A 56 1.69 -18.95 17.31
C THR A 56 2.12 -20.16 16.48
N THR A 57 1.65 -20.25 15.26
CA THR A 57 2.03 -21.28 14.28
C THR A 57 2.00 -20.62 12.91
N PRO A 58 3.01 -19.81 12.58
CA PRO A 58 3.01 -19.05 11.34
C PRO A 58 2.96 -20.01 10.15
N PRO A 59 2.04 -19.79 9.19
CA PRO A 59 1.97 -20.62 8.01
C PRO A 59 3.25 -20.45 7.19
N THR A 60 3.73 -21.53 6.62
CA THR A 60 4.89 -21.50 5.72
C THR A 60 4.46 -21.42 4.27
N GLN A 61 5.32 -20.85 3.44
CA GLN A 61 5.18 -20.85 1.99
C GLN A 61 6.47 -21.34 1.34
N THR A 62 6.36 -22.31 0.43
CA THR A 62 7.51 -22.81 -0.33
C THR A 62 7.61 -22.05 -1.65
N ILE A 63 8.74 -21.40 -1.87
CA ILE A 63 9.10 -20.71 -3.08
C ILE A 63 9.97 -21.62 -3.92
N THR A 64 9.65 -21.75 -5.19
CA THR A 64 10.33 -22.62 -6.14
C THR A 64 10.89 -21.80 -7.30
N THR A 65 11.42 -22.47 -8.32
CA THR A 65 11.84 -21.86 -9.58
C THR A 65 10.67 -21.40 -10.48
N THR A 66 9.44 -21.61 -10.03
CA THR A 66 8.22 -21.08 -10.68
C THR A 66 7.68 -19.93 -9.87
N ASP A 67 7.14 -18.91 -10.56
CA ASP A 67 6.54 -17.76 -9.89
C ASP A 67 5.44 -18.21 -8.91
N SER A 68 5.52 -17.72 -7.69
CA SER A 68 4.59 -18.01 -6.60
C SER A 68 4.13 -16.70 -6.01
N LYS A 69 2.82 -16.48 -5.95
CA LYS A 69 2.26 -15.27 -5.35
C LYS A 69 2.54 -15.28 -3.84
N LEU A 70 3.07 -14.17 -3.32
CA LEU A 70 3.22 -13.99 -1.87
C LEU A 70 1.84 -13.97 -1.24
N SER A 71 1.60 -14.86 -0.28
CA SER A 71 0.38 -14.92 0.49
C SER A 71 0.64 -14.48 1.92
N ILE A 72 -0.21 -13.62 2.46
CA ILE A 72 -0.19 -13.15 3.86
C ILE A 72 -1.62 -13.14 4.34
N ASP A 73 -1.96 -13.99 5.30
CA ASP A 73 -3.33 -14.19 5.74
C ASP A 73 -3.86 -13.10 6.69
N GLY A 74 -2.95 -12.27 7.22
CA GLY A 74 -3.33 -11.18 8.14
C GLY A 74 -4.00 -11.65 9.44
N SER A 75 -3.80 -12.91 9.82
CA SER A 75 -4.50 -13.54 10.95
C SER A 75 -3.91 -13.22 12.32
N ASP A 76 -2.75 -12.56 12.36
CA ASP A 76 -2.13 -12.14 13.61
C ASP A 76 -2.91 -11.01 14.28
N SER A 77 -2.92 -10.98 15.61
CA SER A 77 -3.57 -9.93 16.40
C SER A 77 -2.94 -8.55 16.22
N THR A 78 -1.72 -8.49 15.68
CA THR A 78 -1.03 -7.24 15.34
C THR A 78 -1.40 -6.69 13.97
N SER A 79 -2.05 -7.50 13.12
CA SER A 79 -2.59 -7.03 11.85
C SER A 79 -3.65 -5.96 12.09
N THR A 80 -3.56 -4.83 11.38
CA THR A 80 -4.44 -3.70 11.64
C THR A 80 -4.77 -2.89 10.40
N SER A 81 -6.06 -2.57 10.28
CA SER A 81 -6.61 -1.60 9.35
C SER A 81 -7.01 -0.27 10.02
N LEU A 82 -6.77 -0.11 11.34
CA LEU A 82 -7.18 1.08 12.10
C LEU A 82 -6.53 2.38 11.62
N TYR A 83 -5.34 2.27 11.02
CA TYR A 83 -4.57 3.41 10.53
C TYR A 83 -4.67 3.58 9.01
N LEU A 84 -5.64 2.92 8.38
CA LEU A 84 -5.90 3.13 6.96
C LEU A 84 -6.24 4.59 6.67
N PRO A 85 -5.83 5.08 5.49
CA PRO A 85 -6.32 6.36 5.02
C PRO A 85 -7.85 6.34 5.06
N LYS A 86 -8.45 7.30 5.75
CA LYS A 86 -9.90 7.32 5.85
C LYS A 86 -10.53 7.34 4.48
N GLN A 87 -11.49 6.47 4.35
CA GLN A 87 -12.13 6.00 3.17
C GLN A 87 -12.71 7.09 2.29
N ILE A 88 -12.02 7.43 1.28
CA ILE A 88 -12.57 8.31 0.28
C ILE A 88 -13.26 7.54 -0.85
N ARG A 89 -13.09 6.21 -1.00
CA ARG A 89 -13.62 5.47 -2.15
C ARG A 89 -13.88 3.97 -1.92
N GLY A 90 -14.37 3.59 -0.75
CA GLY A 90 -14.90 2.23 -0.54
C GLY A 90 -13.84 1.11 -0.43
N ILE A 91 -12.56 1.44 -0.19
CA ILE A 91 -11.54 0.45 0.11
C ILE A 91 -11.46 0.29 1.62
N SER A 92 -11.66 -0.91 2.11
CA SER A 92 -11.58 -1.23 3.53
C SER A 92 -10.18 -1.66 3.96
N GLU A 93 -9.31 -2.04 3.00
CA GLU A 93 -7.99 -2.60 3.28
C GLU A 93 -7.01 -2.31 2.15
N LEU A 94 -5.73 -2.08 2.51
CA LEU A 94 -4.65 -1.91 1.53
C LEU A 94 -4.08 -3.25 1.04
N TRP A 95 -4.21 -4.33 1.83
CA TRP A 95 -3.92 -5.69 1.42
C TRP A 95 -5.19 -6.53 1.40
N ASP A 96 -5.53 -7.08 0.26
CA ASP A 96 -6.63 -8.02 0.08
C ASP A 96 -6.12 -9.43 0.40
N VAL A 97 -6.40 -9.90 1.62
CA VAL A 97 -5.95 -11.21 2.11
C VAL A 97 -6.59 -12.38 1.35
N THR A 98 -7.72 -12.16 0.68
CA THR A 98 -8.40 -13.19 -0.10
C THR A 98 -7.74 -13.41 -1.46
N ASN A 99 -7.29 -12.32 -2.08
CA ASN A 99 -6.72 -12.33 -3.43
C ASN A 99 -5.20 -12.11 -3.44
N ASP A 100 -4.56 -11.98 -2.27
CA ASP A 100 -3.13 -11.74 -2.11
C ASP A 100 -2.65 -10.58 -2.98
N LYS A 101 -3.23 -9.40 -2.79
CA LYS A 101 -2.89 -8.23 -3.59
C LYS A 101 -2.98 -6.92 -2.84
N ILE A 102 -2.21 -5.94 -3.28
CA ILE A 102 -2.26 -4.56 -2.82
C ILE A 102 -3.42 -3.85 -3.53
N ASN A 103 -4.31 -3.23 -2.77
CA ASN A 103 -5.33 -2.34 -3.29
C ASN A 103 -4.80 -0.90 -3.40
N SER A 104 -5.35 -0.12 -4.33
CA SER A 104 -5.08 1.30 -4.41
C SER A 104 -6.36 2.12 -4.28
N ILE A 105 -6.24 3.30 -3.67
CA ILE A 105 -7.38 4.20 -3.47
C ILE A 105 -7.65 4.99 -4.74
N ASN A 106 -6.63 5.65 -5.29
CA ASN A 106 -6.76 6.49 -6.49
C ASN A 106 -5.67 6.21 -7.53
N ILE A 107 -5.91 6.60 -8.77
CA ILE A 107 -4.86 6.75 -9.78
C ILE A 107 -3.94 7.90 -9.34
N GLY A 108 -2.63 7.71 -9.45
CA GLY A 108 -1.62 8.67 -9.02
C GLY A 108 -1.26 8.63 -7.54
N ASP A 109 -1.87 7.74 -6.75
CA ASP A 109 -1.44 7.52 -5.37
C ASP A 109 -0.01 7.00 -5.33
N GLY A 110 0.79 7.54 -4.42
CA GLY A 110 2.11 7.03 -4.09
C GLY A 110 2.07 6.15 -2.85
N TYR A 111 2.78 5.04 -2.90
CA TYR A 111 2.89 4.08 -1.81
C TYR A 111 4.34 3.70 -1.55
N THR A 112 4.62 3.34 -0.30
CA THR A 112 5.79 2.56 0.07
C THR A 112 5.32 1.24 0.66
N VAL A 113 5.83 0.15 0.13
CA VAL A 113 5.59 -1.20 0.65
C VAL A 113 6.87 -1.72 1.28
N ARG A 114 6.73 -2.33 2.45
CA ARG A 114 7.77 -3.13 3.08
C ARG A 114 7.25 -4.53 3.30
N ILE A 115 8.05 -5.51 2.92
CA ILE A 115 7.79 -6.92 3.11
C ILE A 115 8.90 -7.47 3.99
N ASP A 116 8.51 -8.20 5.03
CA ASP A 116 9.43 -8.92 5.89
C ASP A 116 9.02 -10.41 5.93
N PHE A 117 10.00 -11.30 5.95
CA PHE A 117 9.78 -12.72 6.15
C PHE A 117 11.04 -13.40 6.69
N GLU A 118 10.87 -14.57 7.27
CA GLU A 118 11.97 -15.41 7.71
C GLU A 118 12.19 -16.56 6.71
N ILE A 119 13.44 -16.74 6.28
CA ILE A 119 13.84 -17.92 5.54
C ILE A 119 14.11 -19.03 6.57
N GLU A 120 13.28 -20.06 6.58
CA GLU A 120 13.40 -21.18 7.50
C GLU A 120 14.31 -22.29 7.01
N SER A 121 14.20 -22.61 5.72
CA SER A 121 14.99 -23.68 5.11
C SER A 121 15.22 -23.43 3.62
N LYS A 122 16.24 -24.10 3.09
CA LYS A 122 16.61 -24.09 1.66
C LYS A 122 17.00 -25.49 1.21
N THR A 123 16.63 -25.82 -0.03
CA THR A 123 16.99 -27.10 -0.67
C THR A 123 17.44 -26.82 -2.11
N GLY A 124 18.44 -27.55 -2.60
CA GLY A 124 18.94 -27.40 -3.98
C GLY A 124 19.79 -26.14 -4.23
N SER A 125 20.39 -25.59 -3.15
CA SER A 125 21.38 -24.49 -3.20
C SER A 125 20.90 -23.21 -3.90
N PRO A 126 19.72 -22.66 -3.60
CA PRO A 126 19.31 -21.36 -4.13
C PRO A 126 20.26 -20.26 -3.66
N THR A 127 20.57 -19.32 -4.54
CA THR A 127 21.41 -18.15 -4.25
C THR A 127 20.64 -16.84 -4.24
N GLY A 128 19.48 -16.81 -4.89
CA GLY A 128 18.62 -15.63 -5.01
C GLY A 128 17.13 -15.94 -4.95
N ILE A 129 16.37 -14.95 -4.54
CA ILE A 129 14.93 -14.87 -4.72
C ILE A 129 14.64 -13.62 -5.53
N ASP A 130 13.99 -13.79 -6.67
CA ASP A 130 13.42 -12.70 -7.44
C ASP A 130 12.09 -12.29 -6.80
N ILE A 131 11.90 -11.00 -6.60
CA ILE A 131 10.66 -10.39 -6.08
C ILE A 131 10.13 -9.46 -7.14
N THR A 132 8.93 -9.72 -7.62
CA THR A 132 8.28 -8.94 -8.67
C THR A 132 6.95 -8.36 -8.15
N LEU A 133 6.77 -7.04 -8.26
CA LEU A 133 5.45 -6.41 -8.13
C LEU A 133 4.83 -6.34 -9.52
N ASP A 134 3.77 -7.11 -9.74
CA ASP A 134 3.03 -7.20 -11.00
C ASP A 134 1.65 -6.59 -10.88
N ILE A 135 1.19 -5.96 -11.94
CA ILE A 135 -0.14 -5.33 -12.05
C ILE A 135 -1.02 -5.94 -13.13
N GLY A 136 -0.59 -7.04 -13.73
CA GLY A 136 -1.35 -7.73 -14.78
C GLY A 136 -2.58 -8.48 -14.27
N GLY A 137 -2.65 -8.78 -12.97
CA GLY A 137 -3.80 -9.46 -12.35
C GLY A 137 -3.90 -10.95 -12.64
N GLY A 138 -2.85 -11.56 -13.20
CA GLY A 138 -2.78 -12.97 -13.55
C GLY A 138 -2.29 -13.88 -12.41
N THR A 139 -2.05 -15.15 -12.77
CA THR A 139 -1.44 -16.17 -11.90
C THR A 139 0.09 -16.20 -11.97
N SER A 140 0.66 -15.46 -12.91
CA SER A 140 2.09 -15.23 -13.09
C SER A 140 2.32 -13.78 -13.53
N PRO A 141 3.53 -13.22 -13.33
CA PRO A 141 3.82 -11.85 -13.72
C PRO A 141 3.65 -11.63 -15.22
N THR A 142 2.92 -10.58 -15.58
CA THR A 142 2.69 -10.16 -16.97
C THR A 142 3.01 -8.69 -17.20
N ILE A 143 2.85 -7.85 -16.19
CA ILE A 143 3.15 -6.41 -16.23
C ILE A 143 3.90 -6.05 -14.94
N ALA A 144 5.19 -6.37 -14.90
CA ALA A 144 6.06 -6.05 -13.77
C ALA A 144 6.36 -4.55 -13.72
N ILE A 145 6.17 -3.94 -12.54
CA ILE A 145 6.50 -2.52 -12.30
C ILE A 145 7.65 -2.34 -11.32
N VAL A 146 7.95 -3.35 -10.52
CA VAL A 146 9.13 -3.41 -9.65
C VAL A 146 9.70 -4.81 -9.72
N GLU A 147 11.00 -4.92 -9.91
CA GLU A 147 11.76 -6.17 -9.84
C GLU A 147 12.94 -5.99 -8.89
N ARG A 148 13.14 -6.94 -8.01
CA ARG A 148 14.23 -6.99 -7.03
C ARG A 148 14.74 -8.41 -6.88
N ILE A 149 16.05 -8.53 -6.74
CA ILE A 149 16.69 -9.81 -6.41
C ILE A 149 17.28 -9.68 -5.01
N ILE A 150 16.96 -10.62 -4.13
CA ILE A 150 17.57 -10.74 -2.82
C ILE A 150 18.46 -11.97 -2.77
N THR A 151 19.64 -11.80 -2.19
CA THR A 151 20.61 -12.88 -2.04
C THR A 151 20.26 -13.76 -0.83
N VAL A 152 20.22 -15.08 -1.04
CA VAL A 152 19.85 -16.06 0.00
C VAL A 152 20.98 -17.05 0.31
N VAL A 153 22.22 -16.61 0.23
CA VAL A 153 23.42 -17.46 0.46
C VAL A 153 23.66 -17.82 1.92
N LYS A 154 23.10 -17.04 2.86
CA LYS A 154 23.26 -17.31 4.30
C LYS A 154 22.62 -18.64 4.68
N GLN A 155 23.15 -19.27 5.74
CA GLN A 155 22.49 -20.43 6.33
C GLN A 155 21.21 -20.02 7.04
N ALA A 156 20.11 -20.73 6.76
CA ALA A 156 18.84 -20.53 7.47
C ALA A 156 18.92 -21.01 8.94
N PRO A 157 18.11 -20.46 9.88
CA PRO A 157 17.11 -19.43 9.62
C PRO A 157 17.67 -17.99 9.65
N TYR A 158 17.07 -17.09 8.92
CA TYR A 158 17.36 -15.63 9.00
C TYR A 158 16.25 -14.78 8.38
N LYS A 159 16.18 -13.52 8.81
CA LYS A 159 15.15 -12.58 8.35
C LYS A 159 15.59 -11.80 7.12
N ILE A 160 14.64 -11.56 6.25
CA ILE A 160 14.73 -10.67 5.11
C ILE A 160 13.74 -9.50 5.31
N SER A 161 14.20 -8.31 4.96
CA SER A 161 13.35 -7.10 4.90
C SER A 161 13.67 -6.38 3.59
N ILE A 162 12.63 -6.08 2.84
CA ILE A 162 12.74 -5.34 1.58
C ILE A 162 11.66 -4.27 1.53
N ALA A 163 12.03 -3.07 1.07
CA ALA A 163 11.07 -1.99 0.86
C ALA A 163 11.28 -1.35 -0.52
N PHE A 164 10.18 -0.91 -1.12
CA PHE A 164 10.21 -0.19 -2.39
C PHE A 164 9.01 0.76 -2.49
N PRO A 165 9.21 1.93 -3.12
CA PRO A 165 8.12 2.82 -3.47
C PRO A 165 7.54 2.44 -4.83
N PHE A 166 6.27 2.78 -5.04
CA PHE A 166 5.61 2.75 -6.34
C PHE A 166 4.46 3.76 -6.36
N PHE A 167 3.93 4.03 -7.53
CA PHE A 167 2.73 4.84 -7.71
C PHE A 167 1.72 4.09 -8.60
N THR A 168 0.46 4.45 -8.45
CA THR A 168 -0.64 3.72 -9.09
C THR A 168 -1.11 4.40 -10.36
N LEU A 169 -1.23 3.62 -11.42
CA LEU A 169 -1.85 3.99 -12.68
C LEU A 169 -3.18 3.23 -12.88
N ALA A 170 -3.85 3.47 -14.00
CA ALA A 170 -5.14 2.87 -14.30
C ALA A 170 -5.14 1.35 -14.19
N THR A 171 -4.11 0.67 -14.69
CA THR A 171 -3.98 -0.79 -14.65
C THR A 171 -3.86 -1.28 -13.20
N PHE A 172 -3.02 -0.63 -12.37
CA PHE A 172 -2.92 -0.96 -10.96
C PHE A 172 -4.28 -0.77 -10.25
N LYS A 173 -4.97 0.34 -10.55
CA LYS A 173 -6.28 0.61 -9.95
C LYS A 173 -7.31 -0.45 -10.29
N ALA A 174 -7.26 -0.99 -11.51
CA ALA A 174 -8.18 -2.03 -11.96
C ALA A 174 -7.87 -3.41 -11.36
N ASN A 175 -6.60 -3.81 -11.33
CA ASN A 175 -6.18 -5.17 -11.01
C ASN A 175 -5.63 -5.33 -9.58
N GLY A 176 -5.14 -4.24 -8.97
CA GLY A 176 -4.29 -4.28 -7.79
C GLY A 176 -2.84 -4.61 -8.13
N GLY A 177 -1.98 -4.66 -7.10
CA GLY A 177 -0.58 -5.07 -7.22
C GLY A 177 -0.36 -6.43 -6.56
N GLN A 178 0.14 -7.40 -7.30
CA GLN A 178 0.47 -8.74 -6.80
C GLN A 178 1.98 -8.88 -6.66
N ILE A 179 2.42 -9.50 -5.57
CA ILE A 179 3.83 -9.74 -5.31
C ILE A 179 4.13 -11.20 -5.62
N PHE A 180 5.03 -11.44 -6.56
CA PHE A 180 5.49 -12.78 -6.93
C PHE A 180 6.91 -13.00 -6.43
N LEU A 181 7.18 -14.23 -6.02
CA LEU A 181 8.47 -14.71 -5.56
C LEU A 181 8.89 -15.92 -6.39
N LYS A 182 10.18 -15.98 -6.75
CA LYS A 182 10.75 -17.11 -7.48
C LYS A 182 12.22 -17.28 -7.07
N THR A 183 12.69 -18.53 -6.88
CA THR A 183 14.09 -18.82 -6.67
C THR A 183 14.83 -19.04 -8.00
N ASP A 184 16.12 -18.75 -8.01
CA ASP A 184 17.02 -19.05 -9.14
C ASP A 184 17.30 -20.55 -9.28
N ALA A 185 17.26 -21.30 -8.17
CA ALA A 185 17.45 -22.75 -8.12
C ALA A 185 16.78 -23.35 -6.87
N GLY A 186 16.42 -24.62 -6.93
CA GLY A 186 15.91 -25.36 -5.77
C GLY A 186 14.66 -24.74 -5.15
N THR A 187 14.60 -24.76 -3.80
CA THR A 187 13.45 -24.22 -3.07
C THR A 187 13.88 -23.43 -1.83
N VAL A 188 13.05 -22.49 -1.42
CA VAL A 188 13.17 -21.76 -0.16
C VAL A 188 11.83 -21.82 0.56
N THR A 189 11.83 -22.20 1.84
CA THR A 189 10.65 -22.10 2.69
C THR A 189 10.71 -20.81 3.49
N ILE A 190 9.67 -20.01 3.40
CA ILE A 190 9.51 -18.75 4.13
C ILE A 190 8.36 -18.85 5.12
N ALA A 191 8.48 -18.14 6.24
CA ALA A 191 7.45 -18.01 7.28
C ALA A 191 7.47 -16.62 7.91
N LYS A 192 6.57 -16.38 8.86
CA LYS A 192 6.47 -15.10 9.60
C LYS A 192 6.43 -13.91 8.64
N ARG A 193 5.62 -14.07 7.62
CA ARG A 193 5.46 -13.05 6.57
C ARG A 193 4.66 -11.89 7.10
N GLN A 194 5.08 -10.70 6.75
CA GLN A 194 4.35 -9.48 7.05
C GLN A 194 4.52 -8.48 5.92
N ILE A 195 3.51 -7.65 5.74
CA ILE A 195 3.53 -6.55 4.80
C ILE A 195 3.00 -5.28 5.46
N SER A 196 3.74 -4.19 5.30
CA SER A 196 3.25 -2.86 5.63
C SER A 196 3.15 -2.01 4.37
N ILE A 197 2.00 -1.38 4.19
CA ILE A 197 1.69 -0.58 3.01
C ILE A 197 1.35 0.82 3.50
N HIS A 198 2.18 1.79 3.15
CA HIS A 198 2.01 3.18 3.52
C HIS A 198 1.62 4.00 2.29
N ARG A 199 0.50 4.68 2.36
CA ARG A 199 0.15 5.70 1.36
C ARG A 199 0.87 6.99 1.72
N ILE A 200 1.74 7.45 0.83
CA ILE A 200 2.62 8.61 1.05
C ILE A 200 2.19 9.85 0.27
N SER A 201 1.38 9.68 -0.77
CA SER A 201 0.78 10.78 -1.52
C SER A 201 -0.56 10.38 -2.10
N SER A 202 -1.40 11.37 -2.37
CA SER A 202 -2.69 11.19 -3.03
C SER A 202 -2.60 11.61 -4.48
N GLY A 203 -3.06 10.75 -5.38
CA GLY A 203 -3.46 11.17 -6.73
C GLY A 203 -4.71 12.02 -6.65
N LEU A 204 -4.80 13.06 -7.46
CA LEU A 204 -5.95 13.96 -7.58
C LEU A 204 -7.08 13.33 -8.39
#